data_e4156ee1808d01193200cd4ea32fed96
#
_entry.id   e4156ee1808d01193200cd4ea32fed96
#
_cell.length_a   1.000
_cell.length_b   1.000
_cell.length_c   1.000
_cell.angle_alpha   90.00
_cell.angle_beta   90.00
_cell.angle_gamma   90.00
#
_symmetry.space_group_name_H-M   'P 1'
#
loop_
_entity.id
_entity.type
_entity.pdbx_description
1 polymer ?
#
loop_
_entity_poly.entity_id
_entity_poly.type
_entity_poly.pdbx_seq_one_letter_code
_entity_poly.pdbx_strand_id
1 'polypeptide(L)'
;MTLARFTAAGGALLLALAASPSGADVISDWSTAVAPPPPELKDVTVDPSTTALLLLDIMKGNCGARPRCVAAVPNIKRLHDQARAHNMVVWYSLVGSEGKATPDDVADPAIKPRPGEWYRQSGPDKFMGSTLQPTLRQAGIKTVIVCGNSYQGATVGTASGAAQRGYQVILPVDCSAGEDVYREQYATFHLTKGGPVIVTGKVTPTRSTMIKF
;
A
#
# COMPACT_ATOMS: atom_id res chain seq x y z
N MET A 1 55.79 63.23 -24.86
CA MET A 1 55.38 61.84 -25.01
C MET A 1 54.45 61.50 -23.84
N THR A 2 53.13 61.50 -24.11
CA THR A 2 52.12 61.34 -23.07
C THR A 2 51.44 59.99 -23.30
N LEU A 3 51.58 59.02 -22.33
CA LEU A 3 50.96 57.71 -22.40
C LEU A 3 49.51 57.81 -21.89
N ALA A 4 48.59 57.48 -22.74
CA ALA A 4 47.20 57.31 -22.37
C ALA A 4 46.95 55.89 -21.74
N ARG A 5 46.41 55.84 -20.53
CA ARG A 5 46.01 54.62 -19.89
C ARG A 5 44.54 54.32 -20.28
N PHE A 6 44.29 53.22 -20.96
CA PHE A 6 42.96 52.65 -21.17
C PHE A 6 42.57 51.79 -19.97
N THR A 7 41.56 52.19 -19.26
CA THR A 7 40.88 51.36 -18.25
C THR A 7 39.73 50.60 -18.91
N ALA A 8 39.85 49.29 -19.00
CA ALA A 8 38.78 48.40 -19.43
C ALA A 8 37.81 48.16 -18.24
N ALA A 9 36.59 48.67 -18.35
CA ALA A 9 35.52 48.34 -17.42
C ALA A 9 34.88 47.03 -17.87
N GLY A 10 35.16 45.93 -17.13
CA GLY A 10 34.51 44.66 -17.31
C GLY A 10 33.14 44.68 -16.62
N GLY A 11 32.06 44.78 -17.40
CA GLY A 11 30.68 44.62 -16.90
C GLY A 11 30.38 43.14 -16.70
N ALA A 12 30.25 42.71 -15.47
CA ALA A 12 29.70 41.38 -15.14
C ALA A 12 28.18 41.39 -15.37
N LEU A 13 27.74 40.68 -16.39
CA LEU A 13 26.33 40.44 -16.67
C LEU A 13 25.79 39.39 -15.66
N LEU A 14 25.19 39.85 -14.57
CA LEU A 14 24.45 38.98 -13.66
C LEU A 14 23.18 38.52 -14.36
N LEU A 15 23.16 37.30 -14.88
CA LEU A 15 21.92 36.61 -15.25
C LEU A 15 21.13 36.33 -13.93
N ALA A 16 20.17 37.19 -13.64
CA ALA A 16 19.13 36.87 -12.65
C ALA A 16 18.29 35.75 -13.24
N LEU A 17 18.45 34.51 -12.74
CA LEU A 17 17.47 33.48 -12.91
C LEU A 17 16.20 33.95 -12.20
N ALA A 18 15.25 34.45 -12.98
CA ALA A 18 13.91 34.72 -12.51
C ALA A 18 13.30 33.35 -12.12
N ALA A 19 13.24 33.05 -10.83
CA ALA A 19 12.43 31.98 -10.32
C ALA A 19 10.98 32.30 -10.77
N SER A 20 10.44 31.50 -11.68
CA SER A 20 9.03 31.55 -12.01
C SER A 20 8.25 31.39 -10.71
N PRO A 21 7.23 32.21 -10.42
CA PRO A 21 6.40 31.96 -9.26
C PRO A 21 5.82 30.57 -9.40
N SER A 22 6.14 29.65 -8.48
CA SER A 22 5.51 28.34 -8.43
C SER A 22 4.00 28.59 -8.28
N GLY A 23 3.22 28.18 -9.28
CA GLY A 23 1.76 28.20 -9.15
C GLY A 23 1.37 27.32 -7.95
N ALA A 24 0.38 27.70 -7.16
CA ALA A 24 -0.13 26.84 -6.08
C ALA A 24 -0.98 25.69 -6.64
N ASP A 25 -0.53 25.10 -7.74
CA ASP A 25 -1.25 24.12 -8.55
C ASP A 25 -0.32 22.95 -8.86
N VAL A 26 -0.73 21.76 -8.38
CA VAL A 26 0.04 20.51 -8.51
C VAL A 26 0.33 20.14 -9.97
N ILE A 27 -0.49 20.54 -10.93
CA ILE A 27 -0.26 20.22 -12.34
C ILE A 27 0.91 21.03 -12.89
N SER A 28 0.95 22.33 -12.58
CA SER A 28 2.05 23.22 -12.97
C SER A 28 3.38 22.80 -12.37
N ASP A 29 3.37 22.28 -11.14
CA ASP A 29 4.55 21.88 -10.39
C ASP A 29 4.87 20.37 -10.51
N TRP A 30 4.15 19.62 -11.36
CA TRP A 30 4.22 18.15 -11.43
C TRP A 30 5.63 17.59 -11.57
N SER A 31 6.44 18.21 -12.44
CA SER A 31 7.81 17.75 -12.71
C SER A 31 8.83 18.12 -11.63
N THR A 32 8.45 18.97 -10.67
CA THR A 32 9.34 19.41 -9.58
C THR A 32 9.24 18.49 -8.36
N ALA A 33 8.25 17.58 -8.33
CA ALA A 33 8.06 16.67 -7.23
C ALA A 33 9.25 15.72 -7.08
N VAL A 34 9.85 15.72 -5.89
CA VAL A 34 10.94 14.81 -5.53
C VAL A 34 10.37 13.70 -4.64
N ALA A 35 10.64 12.45 -5.02
CA ALA A 35 10.22 11.32 -4.21
C ALA A 35 10.91 11.35 -2.84
N PRO A 36 10.15 11.27 -1.72
CA PRO A 36 10.74 11.21 -0.40
C PRO A 36 11.50 9.89 -0.19
N PRO A 37 12.43 9.83 0.78
CA PRO A 37 13.12 8.58 1.10
C PRO A 37 12.10 7.52 1.56
N PRO A 38 12.37 6.22 1.29
CA PRO A 38 11.49 5.14 1.69
C PRO A 38 11.27 5.11 3.22
N PRO A 39 10.16 4.57 3.70
CA PRO A 39 9.99 4.32 5.13
C PRO A 39 10.96 3.24 5.61
N GLU A 40 11.39 3.35 6.86
CA GLU A 40 12.13 2.30 7.54
C GLU A 40 11.20 1.09 7.76
N LEU A 41 11.66 -0.11 7.38
CA LEU A 41 10.95 -1.35 7.64
C LEU A 41 11.24 -1.85 9.05
N LYS A 42 10.24 -2.42 9.71
CA LYS A 42 10.34 -2.87 11.11
C LYS A 42 10.11 -4.38 11.22
N ASP A 43 10.88 -5.04 12.08
CA ASP A 43 10.52 -6.37 12.57
C ASP A 43 9.24 -6.29 13.38
N VAL A 44 8.34 -7.24 13.18
CA VAL A 44 7.04 -7.27 13.85
C VAL A 44 6.82 -8.66 14.46
N THR A 45 6.40 -8.70 15.72
CA THR A 45 5.85 -9.92 16.33
C THR A 45 4.35 -9.71 16.52
N VAL A 46 3.55 -10.66 16.04
CA VAL A 46 2.09 -10.63 16.16
C VAL A 46 1.60 -11.63 17.17
N ASP A 47 0.48 -11.30 17.82
CA ASP A 47 -0.32 -12.27 18.56
C ASP A 47 -1.36 -12.87 17.59
N PRO A 48 -1.25 -14.15 17.22
CA PRO A 48 -2.17 -14.80 16.27
C PRO A 48 -3.62 -14.74 16.71
N SER A 49 -3.90 -14.73 18.01
CA SER A 49 -5.26 -14.74 18.57
C SER A 49 -6.00 -13.41 18.36
N THR A 50 -5.27 -12.31 18.19
CA THR A 50 -5.82 -10.96 18.04
C THR A 50 -5.42 -10.30 16.71
N THR A 51 -4.80 -11.06 15.82
CA THR A 51 -4.36 -10.59 14.50
C THR A 51 -5.12 -11.33 13.39
N ALA A 52 -5.55 -10.61 12.35
CA ALA A 52 -6.14 -11.19 11.14
C ALA A 52 -5.30 -10.91 9.91
N LEU A 53 -5.31 -11.85 8.96
CA LEU A 53 -4.74 -11.65 7.62
C LEU A 53 -5.86 -11.29 6.64
N LEU A 54 -5.73 -10.15 5.97
CA LEU A 54 -6.65 -9.68 4.94
C LEU A 54 -6.00 -9.87 3.56
N LEU A 55 -6.61 -10.70 2.72
CA LEU A 55 -6.18 -10.95 1.34
C LEU A 55 -7.17 -10.30 0.36
N LEU A 56 -6.73 -9.20 -0.26
CA LEU A 56 -7.61 -8.33 -1.01
C LEU A 56 -7.43 -8.50 -2.51
N ASP A 57 -8.47 -9.01 -3.17
CA ASP A 57 -8.60 -9.02 -4.63
C ASP A 57 -7.46 -9.72 -5.39
N ILE A 58 -6.84 -10.75 -4.81
CA ILE A 58 -5.78 -11.55 -5.45
C ILE A 58 -6.43 -12.58 -6.37
N MET A 59 -6.95 -12.11 -7.49
CA MET A 59 -7.74 -12.90 -8.44
C MET A 59 -6.97 -13.17 -9.74
N LYS A 60 -7.20 -14.31 -10.39
CA LYS A 60 -6.60 -14.65 -11.71
C LYS A 60 -6.79 -13.54 -12.71
N GLY A 61 -8.01 -12.99 -12.80
CA GLY A 61 -8.35 -11.98 -13.81
C GLY A 61 -7.65 -10.63 -13.62
N ASN A 62 -7.34 -10.23 -12.38
CA ASN A 62 -6.70 -8.94 -12.13
C ASN A 62 -5.21 -9.04 -11.74
N CYS A 63 -4.81 -10.11 -11.07
CA CYS A 63 -3.42 -10.36 -10.69
C CYS A 63 -2.63 -11.02 -11.84
N GLY A 64 -3.22 -12.02 -12.50
CA GLY A 64 -2.53 -12.80 -13.52
C GLY A 64 -1.97 -12.00 -14.71
N ALA A 65 -2.63 -10.89 -15.06
CA ALA A 65 -2.17 -9.98 -16.12
C ALA A 65 -1.14 -8.94 -15.64
N ARG A 66 -0.76 -8.95 -14.34
CA ARG A 66 0.12 -7.96 -13.74
C ARG A 66 1.37 -8.61 -13.16
N PRO A 67 2.54 -8.50 -13.82
CA PRO A 67 3.77 -9.18 -13.40
C PRO A 67 4.16 -8.91 -11.94
N ARG A 68 3.95 -7.69 -11.45
CA ARG A 68 4.24 -7.31 -10.06
C ARG A 68 3.33 -8.05 -9.07
N CYS A 69 2.05 -8.24 -9.42
CA CYS A 69 1.13 -9.01 -8.59
C CYS A 69 1.51 -10.50 -8.57
N VAL A 70 1.82 -11.07 -9.71
CA VAL A 70 2.29 -12.46 -9.82
C VAL A 70 3.55 -12.67 -8.96
N ALA A 71 4.48 -11.72 -8.99
CA ALA A 71 5.71 -11.77 -8.18
C ALA A 71 5.44 -11.66 -6.66
N ALA A 72 4.34 -11.07 -6.23
CA ALA A 72 3.95 -10.97 -4.82
C ALA A 72 3.28 -12.24 -4.28
N VAL A 73 2.72 -13.10 -5.14
CA VAL A 73 1.97 -14.31 -4.74
C VAL A 73 2.76 -15.23 -3.80
N PRO A 74 4.06 -15.55 -4.01
CA PRO A 74 4.83 -16.38 -3.08
C PRO A 74 4.90 -15.80 -1.66
N ASN A 75 4.99 -14.48 -1.50
CA ASN A 75 5.02 -13.81 -0.21
C ASN A 75 3.64 -13.83 0.46
N ILE A 76 2.58 -13.64 -0.33
CA ILE A 76 1.18 -13.78 0.13
C ILE A 76 0.94 -15.20 0.62
N LYS A 77 1.37 -16.20 -0.14
CA LYS A 77 1.26 -17.62 0.24
C LYS A 77 1.97 -17.91 1.55
N ARG A 78 3.20 -17.40 1.75
CA ARG A 78 3.94 -17.56 3.01
C ARG A 78 3.14 -17.04 4.20
N LEU A 79 2.59 -15.82 4.10
CA LEU A 79 1.77 -15.24 5.17
C LEU A 79 0.48 -16.02 5.39
N HIS A 80 -0.14 -16.49 4.32
CA HIS A 80 -1.33 -17.32 4.39
C HIS A 80 -1.05 -18.66 5.11
N ASP A 81 0.04 -19.34 4.75
CA ASP A 81 0.44 -20.61 5.38
C ASP A 81 0.72 -20.42 6.88
N GLN A 82 1.40 -19.33 7.25
CA GLN A 82 1.63 -18.98 8.66
C GLN A 82 0.32 -18.67 9.39
N ALA A 83 -0.55 -17.88 8.79
CA ALA A 83 -1.86 -17.58 9.38
C ALA A 83 -2.68 -18.87 9.61
N ARG A 84 -2.63 -19.83 8.66
CA ARG A 84 -3.29 -21.13 8.81
C ARG A 84 -2.66 -22.01 9.89
N ALA A 85 -1.33 -22.04 9.96
CA ALA A 85 -0.59 -22.81 10.97
C ALA A 85 -0.89 -22.32 12.40
N HIS A 86 -1.15 -21.04 12.57
CA HIS A 86 -1.45 -20.40 13.85
C HIS A 86 -2.94 -20.17 14.11
N ASN A 87 -3.84 -20.74 13.30
CA ASN A 87 -5.30 -20.62 13.42
C ASN A 87 -5.79 -19.15 13.44
N MET A 88 -5.11 -18.26 12.75
CA MET A 88 -5.52 -16.87 12.63
C MET A 88 -6.80 -16.72 11.82
N VAL A 89 -7.51 -15.65 12.08
CA VAL A 89 -8.58 -15.20 11.17
C VAL A 89 -7.97 -14.80 9.84
N VAL A 90 -8.49 -15.37 8.74
CA VAL A 90 -8.16 -14.97 7.38
C VAL A 90 -9.46 -14.52 6.70
N TRP A 91 -9.43 -13.36 6.08
CA TRP A 91 -10.56 -12.81 5.37
C TRP A 91 -10.15 -12.34 3.98
N TYR A 92 -11.05 -12.57 3.00
CA TYR A 92 -10.76 -12.30 1.60
C TYR A 92 -11.82 -11.37 1.02
N SER A 93 -11.39 -10.42 0.18
CA SER A 93 -12.28 -9.83 -0.79
C SER A 93 -12.07 -10.46 -2.16
N LEU A 94 -13.17 -10.73 -2.83
CA LEU A 94 -13.18 -11.23 -4.20
C LEU A 94 -13.77 -10.16 -5.11
N VAL A 95 -12.99 -9.76 -6.12
CA VAL A 95 -13.42 -8.83 -7.16
C VAL A 95 -13.44 -9.53 -8.50
N GLY A 96 -14.45 -9.28 -9.29
CA GLY A 96 -14.57 -9.83 -10.63
C GLY A 96 -15.61 -9.06 -11.44
N SER A 97 -15.60 -9.23 -12.75
CA SER A 97 -16.61 -8.66 -13.62
C SER A 97 -18.01 -9.14 -13.19
N GLU A 98 -18.96 -8.23 -13.16
CA GLU A 98 -20.38 -8.52 -12.90
C GLU A 98 -20.69 -9.16 -11.52
N GLY A 99 -19.80 -9.02 -10.53
CA GLY A 99 -20.05 -9.57 -9.18
C GLY A 99 -20.10 -11.11 -9.12
N LYS A 100 -19.52 -11.81 -10.10
CA LYS A 100 -19.54 -13.27 -10.19
C LYS A 100 -18.31 -13.98 -9.65
N ALA A 101 -17.32 -13.26 -9.11
CA ALA A 101 -16.09 -13.87 -8.57
C ALA A 101 -16.38 -14.93 -7.51
N THR A 102 -15.65 -16.03 -7.55
CA THR A 102 -15.74 -17.17 -6.66
C THR A 102 -14.37 -17.50 -6.04
N PRO A 103 -14.29 -18.32 -5.00
CA PRO A 103 -13.02 -18.82 -4.48
C PRO A 103 -12.12 -19.52 -5.50
N ASP A 104 -12.65 -20.05 -6.57
CA ASP A 104 -11.88 -20.71 -7.62
C ASP A 104 -11.15 -19.71 -8.55
N ASP A 105 -11.49 -18.43 -8.45
CA ASP A 105 -10.88 -17.37 -9.26
C ASP A 105 -9.67 -16.72 -8.57
N VAL A 106 -9.26 -17.17 -7.36
CA VAL A 106 -8.01 -16.68 -6.73
C VAL A 106 -6.78 -17.04 -7.55
N ALA A 107 -5.75 -16.19 -7.49
CA ALA A 107 -4.57 -16.29 -8.35
C ALA A 107 -3.77 -17.59 -8.14
N ASP A 108 -3.76 -18.12 -6.91
CA ASP A 108 -3.11 -19.38 -6.56
C ASP A 108 -4.08 -20.27 -5.76
N PRO A 109 -4.35 -21.51 -6.18
CA PRO A 109 -5.21 -22.45 -5.43
C PRO A 109 -4.75 -22.70 -3.98
N ALA A 110 -3.46 -22.53 -3.68
CA ALA A 110 -2.93 -22.72 -2.34
C ALA A 110 -3.41 -21.64 -1.33
N ILE A 111 -3.87 -20.48 -1.81
CA ILE A 111 -4.45 -19.42 -0.97
C ILE A 111 -5.97 -19.33 -1.10
N LYS A 112 -6.64 -20.40 -1.50
CA LYS A 112 -8.09 -20.41 -1.66
C LYS A 112 -8.80 -20.21 -0.31
N PRO A 113 -9.83 -19.31 -0.24
CA PRO A 113 -10.59 -19.12 0.98
C PRO A 113 -11.46 -20.34 1.29
N ARG A 114 -11.71 -20.56 2.58
CA ARG A 114 -12.68 -21.53 3.08
C ARG A 114 -14.10 -20.91 3.08
N PRO A 115 -15.15 -21.72 3.19
CA PRO A 115 -16.51 -21.19 3.37
C PRO A 115 -16.58 -20.21 4.55
N GLY A 116 -17.22 -19.05 4.33
CA GLY A 116 -17.36 -18.01 5.34
C GLY A 116 -16.19 -17.01 5.46
N GLU A 117 -15.05 -17.27 4.80
CA GLU A 117 -13.88 -16.39 4.89
C GLU A 117 -13.83 -15.29 3.81
N TRP A 118 -14.79 -15.23 2.93
CA TRP A 118 -14.73 -14.32 1.78
C TRP A 118 -16.02 -13.53 1.55
N TYR A 119 -15.87 -12.38 0.91
CA TYR A 119 -16.96 -11.51 0.52
C TYR A 119 -16.71 -10.89 -0.86
N ARG A 120 -17.76 -10.74 -1.66
CA ARG A 120 -17.67 -10.00 -2.93
C ARG A 120 -17.74 -8.51 -2.64
N GLN A 121 -16.62 -7.80 -2.88
CA GLN A 121 -16.55 -6.37 -2.62
C GLN A 121 -15.59 -5.71 -3.61
N SER A 122 -16.11 -4.81 -4.44
CA SER A 122 -15.34 -4.09 -5.48
C SER A 122 -14.80 -2.74 -5.02
N GLY A 123 -15.34 -2.17 -3.95
CA GLY A 123 -14.88 -0.89 -3.42
C GLY A 123 -13.46 -0.94 -2.86
N PRO A 124 -12.72 0.16 -2.83
CA PRO A 124 -11.34 0.18 -2.31
C PRO A 124 -11.27 -0.03 -0.80
N ASP A 125 -12.18 0.50 0.01
CA ASP A 125 -12.27 0.19 1.45
C ASP A 125 -13.18 -1.02 1.66
N LYS A 126 -12.58 -2.16 2.04
CA LYS A 126 -13.30 -3.42 2.22
C LYS A 126 -14.17 -3.45 3.49
N PHE A 127 -14.08 -2.47 4.35
CA PHE A 127 -15.01 -2.30 5.47
C PHE A 127 -16.39 -1.81 5.04
N MET A 128 -16.47 -1.14 3.88
CA MET A 128 -17.74 -0.59 3.38
C MET A 128 -18.61 -1.69 2.75
N GLY A 129 -19.81 -1.88 3.31
CA GLY A 129 -20.81 -2.79 2.74
C GLY A 129 -20.38 -4.26 2.69
N SER A 130 -19.54 -4.72 3.62
CA SER A 130 -19.07 -6.11 3.70
C SER A 130 -19.19 -6.70 5.10
N THR A 131 -18.82 -7.97 5.24
CA THR A 131 -18.76 -8.69 6.52
C THR A 131 -17.46 -8.43 7.31
N LEU A 132 -16.49 -7.68 6.78
CA LEU A 132 -15.17 -7.54 7.39
C LEU A 132 -15.24 -6.99 8.81
N GLN A 133 -15.92 -5.87 9.03
CA GLN A 133 -16.01 -5.26 10.35
C GLN A 133 -16.67 -6.17 11.41
N PRO A 134 -17.85 -6.79 11.18
CA PRO A 134 -18.43 -7.73 12.14
C PRO A 134 -17.53 -8.96 12.36
N THR A 135 -16.92 -9.53 11.32
CA THR A 135 -16.00 -10.67 11.44
C THR A 135 -14.83 -10.35 12.39
N LEU A 136 -14.15 -9.21 12.18
CA LEU A 136 -13.03 -8.83 13.03
C LEU A 136 -13.44 -8.55 14.48
N ARG A 137 -14.57 -7.87 14.69
CA ARG A 137 -15.08 -7.58 16.03
C ARG A 137 -15.46 -8.84 16.79
N GLN A 138 -16.20 -9.75 16.16
CA GLN A 138 -16.64 -11.01 16.76
C GLN A 138 -15.45 -11.88 17.19
N ALA A 139 -14.36 -11.84 16.39
CA ALA A 139 -13.13 -12.57 16.70
C ALA A 139 -12.17 -11.83 17.66
N GLY A 140 -12.53 -10.64 18.15
CA GLY A 140 -11.65 -9.87 19.07
C GLY A 140 -10.39 -9.33 18.45
N ILE A 141 -10.35 -9.16 17.12
CA ILE A 141 -9.15 -8.73 16.38
C ILE A 141 -8.82 -7.27 16.72
N LYS A 142 -7.53 -7.01 16.94
CA LYS A 142 -6.95 -5.69 17.21
C LYS A 142 -5.96 -5.25 16.14
N THR A 143 -5.37 -6.20 15.44
CA THR A 143 -4.33 -5.98 14.42
C THR A 143 -4.74 -6.65 13.10
N VAL A 144 -4.47 -5.99 11.99
CA VAL A 144 -4.67 -6.59 10.66
C VAL A 144 -3.38 -6.53 9.84
N ILE A 145 -3.05 -7.65 9.17
CA ILE A 145 -2.03 -7.71 8.14
C ILE A 145 -2.74 -7.54 6.81
N VAL A 146 -2.38 -6.54 6.01
CA VAL A 146 -3.10 -6.22 4.78
C VAL A 146 -2.24 -6.51 3.56
N CYS A 147 -2.69 -7.43 2.73
CA CYS A 147 -2.08 -7.83 1.46
C CYS A 147 -3.09 -7.71 0.32
N GLY A 148 -2.69 -7.19 -0.83
CA GLY A 148 -3.69 -7.07 -1.89
C GLY A 148 -3.21 -6.52 -3.23
N ASN A 149 -4.16 -6.54 -4.16
CA ASN A 149 -4.09 -5.93 -5.49
C ASN A 149 -5.41 -5.17 -5.78
N SER A 150 -5.35 -3.88 -6.12
CA SER A 150 -4.15 -3.09 -6.33
C SER A 150 -3.71 -2.37 -5.06
N TYR A 151 -2.40 -2.15 -4.94
CA TYR A 151 -1.82 -1.49 -3.78
C TYR A 151 -2.42 -0.10 -3.56
N GLN A 152 -2.45 0.74 -4.61
CA GLN A 152 -3.02 2.10 -4.58
C GLN A 152 -4.55 2.13 -4.45
N GLY A 153 -5.23 1.01 -4.57
CA GLY A 153 -6.70 0.88 -4.45
C GLY A 153 -7.10 0.12 -3.18
N ALA A 154 -7.28 -1.19 -3.32
CA ALA A 154 -7.79 -2.04 -2.25
C ALA A 154 -6.92 -2.00 -0.98
N THR A 155 -5.59 -2.06 -1.13
CA THR A 155 -4.67 -2.04 0.02
C THR A 155 -4.71 -0.68 0.72
N VAL A 156 -4.54 0.43 -0.01
CA VAL A 156 -4.60 1.79 0.60
C VAL A 156 -5.95 2.05 1.25
N GLY A 157 -7.05 1.76 0.54
CA GLY A 157 -8.40 2.01 1.05
C GLY A 157 -8.68 1.20 2.32
N THR A 158 -8.38 -0.09 2.31
CA THR A 158 -8.66 -0.97 3.45
C THR A 158 -7.71 -0.72 4.62
N ALA A 159 -6.42 -0.49 4.38
CA ALA A 159 -5.46 -0.16 5.44
C ALA A 159 -5.81 1.16 6.12
N SER A 160 -6.15 2.20 5.35
CA SER A 160 -6.66 3.48 5.89
C SER A 160 -7.95 3.28 6.66
N GLY A 161 -8.90 2.52 6.11
CA GLY A 161 -10.17 2.20 6.75
C GLY A 161 -10.00 1.45 8.07
N ALA A 162 -9.05 0.50 8.15
CA ALA A 162 -8.70 -0.21 9.37
C ALA A 162 -8.12 0.74 10.42
N ALA A 163 -7.13 1.55 10.04
CA ALA A 163 -6.48 2.51 10.94
C ALA A 163 -7.47 3.52 11.54
N GLN A 164 -8.38 4.04 10.72
CA GLN A 164 -9.44 4.96 11.16
C GLN A 164 -10.44 4.31 12.12
N ARG A 165 -10.60 2.99 12.07
CA ARG A 165 -11.45 2.20 12.98
C ARG A 165 -10.69 1.74 14.25
N GLY A 166 -9.43 2.14 14.41
CA GLY A 166 -8.61 1.89 15.59
C GLY A 166 -7.74 0.63 15.53
N TYR A 167 -7.79 -0.16 14.45
CA TYR A 167 -6.91 -1.32 14.27
C TYR A 167 -5.45 -0.88 14.09
N GLN A 168 -4.52 -1.67 14.63
CA GLN A 168 -3.13 -1.62 14.18
C GLN A 168 -3.05 -2.28 12.81
N VAL A 169 -2.27 -1.71 11.90
CA VAL A 169 -2.12 -2.21 10.54
C VAL A 169 -0.67 -2.60 10.29
N ILE A 170 -0.44 -3.85 9.97
CA ILE A 170 0.84 -4.33 9.49
C ILE A 170 0.78 -4.33 7.97
N LEU A 171 1.73 -3.65 7.34
CA LEU A 171 1.81 -3.45 5.90
C LEU A 171 3.07 -4.12 5.35
N PRO A 172 3.02 -5.41 4.99
CA PRO A 172 4.14 -6.05 4.32
C PRO A 172 4.20 -5.52 2.88
N VAL A 173 5.24 -4.73 2.58
CA VAL A 173 5.38 -4.05 1.28
C VAL A 173 5.62 -5.01 0.10
N ASP A 174 5.93 -6.26 0.39
CA ASP A 174 6.18 -7.34 -0.57
C ASP A 174 4.99 -8.29 -0.78
N CYS A 175 3.83 -8.01 -0.18
CA CYS A 175 2.59 -8.79 -0.38
C CYS A 175 1.44 -8.00 -1.01
N SER A 176 1.72 -6.79 -1.48
CA SER A 176 0.77 -5.99 -2.24
C SER A 176 1.42 -5.50 -3.52
N ALA A 177 0.64 -5.36 -4.58
CA ALA A 177 1.16 -4.94 -5.87
C ALA A 177 0.32 -3.83 -6.50
N GLY A 178 1.01 -2.86 -7.08
CA GLY A 178 0.46 -1.87 -7.98
C GLY A 178 0.66 -2.28 -9.45
N GLU A 179 0.27 -1.42 -10.36
CA GLU A 179 0.59 -1.60 -11.78
C GLU A 179 2.05 -1.22 -12.09
N ASP A 180 2.62 -0.29 -11.30
CA ASP A 180 3.98 0.20 -11.42
C ASP A 180 4.55 0.64 -10.07
N VAL A 181 5.86 0.95 -10.06
CA VAL A 181 6.59 1.36 -8.84
C VAL A 181 6.08 2.68 -8.27
N TYR A 182 5.66 3.63 -9.12
CA TYR A 182 5.17 4.93 -8.65
C TYR A 182 3.88 4.77 -7.81
N ARG A 183 2.95 3.92 -8.28
CA ARG A 183 1.71 3.64 -7.53
C ARG A 183 1.98 2.94 -6.19
N GLU A 184 2.94 2.02 -6.15
CA GLU A 184 3.36 1.37 -4.91
C GLU A 184 4.08 2.33 -3.96
N GLN A 185 4.94 3.19 -4.48
CA GLN A 185 5.65 4.21 -3.72
C GLN A 185 4.67 5.22 -3.11
N TYR A 186 3.75 5.76 -3.93
CA TYR A 186 2.69 6.65 -3.45
C TYR A 186 1.86 6.01 -2.35
N ALA A 187 1.38 4.77 -2.57
CA ALA A 187 0.58 4.04 -1.61
C ALA A 187 1.32 3.82 -0.28
N THR A 188 2.57 3.38 -0.35
CA THR A 188 3.43 3.19 0.82
C THR A 188 3.67 4.50 1.55
N PHE A 189 4.01 5.57 0.84
CA PHE A 189 4.22 6.90 1.42
C PHE A 189 2.96 7.43 2.10
N HIS A 190 1.81 7.35 1.44
CA HIS A 190 0.52 7.78 1.98
C HIS A 190 0.20 7.07 3.30
N LEU A 191 0.36 5.75 3.34
CA LEU A 191 0.03 4.96 4.53
C LEU A 191 1.01 5.16 5.71
N THR A 192 2.27 5.51 5.44
CA THR A 192 3.32 5.50 6.47
C THR A 192 3.86 6.87 6.88
N LYS A 193 3.79 7.87 5.99
CA LYS A 193 4.38 9.21 6.22
C LYS A 193 3.50 10.37 5.74
N GLY A 194 2.89 10.24 4.56
CA GLY A 194 2.24 11.37 3.86
C GLY A 194 0.74 11.50 4.11
N GLY A 195 0.12 10.51 4.72
CA GLY A 195 -1.31 10.53 5.01
C GLY A 195 -1.66 11.15 6.36
N PRO A 196 -2.96 11.15 6.71
CA PRO A 196 -3.43 11.64 8.00
C PRO A 196 -2.77 10.92 9.18
N VAL A 197 -2.48 11.63 10.27
CA VAL A 197 -1.82 11.07 11.48
C VAL A 197 -2.59 9.87 12.05
N ILE A 198 -3.92 9.87 11.99
CA ILE A 198 -4.75 8.74 12.42
C ILE A 198 -4.45 7.46 11.62
N VAL A 199 -3.97 7.57 10.40
CA VAL A 199 -3.55 6.45 9.55
C VAL A 199 -2.08 6.13 9.79
N THR A 200 -1.19 7.11 9.60
CA THR A 200 0.26 6.90 9.67
C THR A 200 0.74 6.47 11.05
N GLY A 201 0.06 6.88 12.11
CA GLY A 201 0.33 6.45 13.49
C GLY A 201 -0.11 5.01 13.81
N LYS A 202 -0.82 4.34 12.91
CA LYS A 202 -1.32 2.97 13.08
C LYS A 202 -0.69 1.97 12.12
N VAL A 203 -0.04 2.43 11.05
CA VAL A 203 0.50 1.56 9.99
C VAL A 203 1.99 1.32 10.20
N THR A 204 2.37 0.06 10.31
CA THR A 204 3.77 -0.38 10.43
C THR A 204 4.21 -1.05 9.13
N PRO A 205 5.13 -0.44 8.36
CA PRO A 205 5.69 -1.06 7.17
C PRO A 205 6.71 -2.14 7.55
N THR A 206 6.64 -3.27 6.85
CA THR A 206 7.52 -4.43 7.07
C THR A 206 7.68 -5.24 5.79
N ARG A 207 8.29 -6.42 5.87
CA ARG A 207 8.23 -7.47 4.84
C ARG A 207 7.61 -8.74 5.40
N SER A 208 7.08 -9.58 4.52
CA SER A 208 6.49 -10.86 4.90
C SER A 208 7.45 -11.77 5.70
N THR A 209 8.77 -11.65 5.45
CA THR A 209 9.82 -12.40 6.14
C THR A 209 10.22 -11.81 7.50
N MET A 210 9.79 -10.60 7.81
CA MET A 210 10.10 -9.89 9.07
C MET A 210 8.95 -9.99 10.09
N ILE A 211 7.91 -10.76 9.78
CA ILE A 211 6.78 -11.00 10.68
C ILE A 211 7.00 -12.34 11.39
N LYS A 212 6.97 -12.30 12.72
CA LYS A 212 7.01 -13.45 13.61
C LYS A 212 5.62 -13.69 14.21
N PHE A 213 5.22 -14.95 14.33
CA PHE A 213 3.92 -15.41 14.81
C PHE A 213 4.04 -16.11 16.15
#